data_bbc6a34459a38749c58f06b69eb56025
#
_entry.id   bbc6a34459a38749c58f06b69eb56025
#
_cell.length_a   1.000
_cell.length_b   1.000
_cell.length_c   1.000
_cell.angle_alpha   90.00
_cell.angle_beta   90.00
_cell.angle_gamma   90.00
#
_symmetry.space_group_name_H-M   'P 1'
#
loop_
_entity.id
_entity.type
_entity.pdbx_description
1 polymer ?
#
loop_
_entity_poly.entity_id
_entity_poly.type
_entity_poly.pdbx_seq_one_letter_code
_entity_poly.pdbx_strand_id
1 'polypeptide(L)'
;MKSLKELYRIGKGPSSSHTMGPQRAAKLFLERCANASSYEVTLYGALAATGKGHMTDVAIEEVLKKHIVHIFWEPQVFLPFHPNGMKFVGRDLNGDVIDEWIVYSIGGGAISDGSDGQSELGAEDVYDLKTMAEIQKWCYDNGRSFWEYVEKCEDPDIWDYLRKVWDTMKQSIHNGLSHEGVLPGPLKLQRKAAVYHIKAKGYRASLQSRGLVYSYALAVSEENASGGTIVTAPTCGACGVLPAVLYHMHTAHEMSEERILRALATAGLVGNIVKHNASISGADVGCQGEVGVACAMASAAACQLFGGSPAQVEYAAEMGLEHHLGMTCDPVCGLVQIPCIERNAFAAARALDADLYASFSDGHHSVSFDRVVEVMRQTGHDLPSLYKETSEGGLAKGFKGE
;
A
#
# COMPACT_ATOMS: atom_id res chain seq x y z
N MET A 1 -1.97 16.94 6.92
CA MET A 1 -1.84 15.49 6.55
C MET A 1 -0.83 14.84 7.50
N LYS A 2 -0.91 13.51 7.67
CA LYS A 2 -0.04 12.73 8.56
C LYS A 2 1.40 12.63 8.03
N SER A 3 2.36 12.22 8.88
CA SER A 3 3.74 11.95 8.46
C SER A 3 3.82 10.84 7.41
N LEU A 4 4.83 10.87 6.55
CA LEU A 4 5.13 9.79 5.58
C LEU A 4 5.44 8.45 6.28
N LYS A 5 5.82 8.47 7.55
CA LYS A 5 5.98 7.26 8.37
C LYS A 5 4.67 6.47 8.51
N GLU A 6 3.51 7.17 8.39
CA GLU A 6 2.20 6.58 8.44
C GLU A 6 1.68 6.10 7.07
N LEU A 7 2.40 6.40 6.00
CA LEU A 7 2.16 5.88 4.66
C LEU A 7 3.08 4.70 4.34
N TYR A 8 4.38 4.90 4.54
CA TYR A 8 5.40 3.87 4.34
C TYR A 8 5.57 3.04 5.61
N ARG A 9 4.85 1.94 5.74
CA ARG A 9 4.99 1.02 6.86
C ARG A 9 5.80 -0.19 6.46
N ILE A 10 6.81 -0.50 7.27
CA ILE A 10 7.60 -1.73 7.14
C ILE A 10 6.90 -2.83 7.93
N GLY A 11 6.59 -3.94 7.29
CA GLY A 11 5.91 -5.06 7.94
C GLY A 11 5.74 -6.27 7.03
N LYS A 12 5.12 -7.30 7.58
CA LYS A 12 4.83 -8.53 6.84
C LYS A 12 3.54 -8.41 6.03
N GLY A 13 3.59 -8.91 4.78
CA GLY A 13 2.37 -9.11 3.98
C GLY A 13 1.48 -10.25 4.51
N PRO A 14 0.44 -10.62 3.76
CA PRO A 14 0.15 -10.14 2.40
C PRO A 14 -0.73 -8.87 2.34
N SER A 15 -1.40 -8.46 3.42
CA SER A 15 -2.36 -7.36 3.39
C SER A 15 -2.09 -6.29 4.45
N SER A 16 -2.15 -5.02 4.06
CA SER A 16 -2.03 -3.92 5.03
C SER A 16 -3.26 -3.81 5.93
N SER A 17 -4.47 -4.01 5.40
CA SER A 17 -5.73 -3.94 6.17
C SER A 17 -6.02 -5.21 6.95
N HIS A 18 -5.68 -6.40 6.40
CA HIS A 18 -6.06 -7.69 7.00
C HIS A 18 -4.92 -8.39 7.77
N THR A 19 -3.66 -7.95 7.58
CA THR A 19 -2.50 -8.52 8.29
C THR A 19 -1.86 -7.47 9.22
N MET A 20 -1.36 -6.36 8.65
CA MET A 20 -0.61 -5.36 9.43
C MET A 20 -1.48 -4.58 10.42
N GLY A 21 -2.70 -4.20 10.03
CA GLY A 21 -3.67 -3.52 10.90
C GLY A 21 -4.04 -4.36 12.13
N PRO A 22 -4.53 -5.61 11.96
CA PRO A 22 -4.79 -6.51 13.06
C PRO A 22 -3.57 -6.82 13.94
N GLN A 23 -2.38 -6.97 13.32
CA GLN A 23 -1.13 -7.15 14.08
C GLN A 23 -0.83 -5.93 14.96
N ARG A 24 -1.00 -4.71 14.43
CA ARG A 24 -0.83 -3.46 15.18
C ARG A 24 -1.84 -3.36 16.33
N ALA A 25 -3.10 -3.68 16.06
CA ALA A 25 -4.15 -3.67 17.09
C ALA A 25 -3.85 -4.67 18.22
N ALA A 26 -3.43 -5.88 17.86
CA ALA A 26 -3.03 -6.89 18.84
C ALA A 26 -1.86 -6.44 19.72
N LYS A 27 -0.84 -5.76 19.13
CA LYS A 27 0.28 -5.19 19.89
C LYS A 27 -0.17 -4.15 20.90
N LEU A 28 -0.99 -3.19 20.46
CA LEU A 28 -1.51 -2.14 21.36
C LEU A 28 -2.41 -2.70 22.44
N PHE A 29 -3.23 -3.70 22.11
CA PHE A 29 -4.08 -4.34 23.11
C PHE A 29 -3.28 -5.16 24.12
N LEU A 30 -2.21 -5.85 23.68
CA LEU A 30 -1.29 -6.56 24.58
C LEU A 30 -0.61 -5.60 25.57
N GLU A 31 -0.18 -4.42 25.10
CA GLU A 31 0.41 -3.39 25.98
C GLU A 31 -0.62 -2.85 26.97
N ARG A 32 -1.86 -2.64 26.53
CA ARG A 32 -2.98 -2.13 27.33
C ARG A 32 -3.47 -3.14 28.35
N CYS A 33 -3.45 -4.43 28.03
CA CYS A 33 -3.99 -5.52 28.83
C CYS A 33 -2.94 -6.61 29.12
N ALA A 34 -1.73 -6.20 29.51
CA ALA A 34 -0.58 -7.10 29.70
C ALA A 34 -0.76 -8.17 30.78
N ASN A 35 -1.71 -7.98 31.71
CA ASN A 35 -1.98 -8.88 32.81
C ASN A 35 -3.03 -9.96 32.49
N ALA A 36 -3.56 -10.00 31.28
CA ALA A 36 -4.51 -11.01 30.86
C ALA A 36 -3.85 -12.40 30.78
N SER A 37 -4.56 -13.43 31.19
CA SER A 37 -4.16 -14.83 31.06
C SER A 37 -4.56 -15.41 29.69
N SER A 38 -5.65 -14.89 29.13
CA SER A 38 -6.14 -15.27 27.79
C SER A 38 -6.75 -14.08 27.04
N TYR A 39 -6.79 -14.21 25.72
CA TYR A 39 -7.38 -13.22 24.83
C TYR A 39 -8.43 -13.84 23.93
N GLU A 40 -9.55 -13.15 23.77
CA GLU A 40 -10.56 -13.45 22.76
C GLU A 40 -10.54 -12.34 21.71
N VAL A 41 -10.51 -12.71 20.43
CA VAL A 41 -10.52 -11.75 19.32
C VAL A 41 -11.66 -12.10 18.38
N THR A 42 -12.61 -11.20 18.23
CA THR A 42 -13.70 -11.37 17.27
C THR A 42 -13.42 -10.49 16.05
N LEU A 43 -13.38 -11.10 14.89
CA LEU A 43 -13.23 -10.44 13.59
C LEU A 43 -14.59 -10.30 12.93
N TYR A 44 -14.87 -9.13 12.32
CA TYR A 44 -16.18 -8.80 11.75
C TYR A 44 -16.08 -8.46 10.25
N GLY A 45 -17.19 -8.62 9.54
CA GLY A 45 -17.42 -8.17 8.16
C GLY A 45 -16.34 -8.63 7.18
N ALA A 46 -15.78 -7.72 6.39
CA ALA A 46 -14.78 -8.03 5.36
C ALA A 46 -13.51 -8.64 5.96
N LEU A 47 -13.09 -8.18 7.15
CA LEU A 47 -11.94 -8.71 7.86
C LEU A 47 -12.11 -10.20 8.23
N ALA A 48 -13.33 -10.61 8.58
CA ALA A 48 -13.63 -12.01 8.84
C ALA A 48 -13.81 -12.82 7.55
N ALA A 49 -14.45 -12.24 6.53
CA ALA A 49 -14.77 -12.93 5.28
C ALA A 49 -13.52 -13.40 4.51
N THR A 50 -12.47 -12.60 4.49
CA THR A 50 -11.23 -12.86 3.72
C THR A 50 -9.98 -13.07 4.59
N GLY A 51 -10.11 -12.90 5.91
CA GLY A 51 -8.98 -12.85 6.84
C GLY A 51 -8.10 -14.10 6.87
N LYS A 52 -8.67 -15.30 6.68
CA LYS A 52 -7.88 -16.54 6.60
C LYS A 52 -6.93 -16.53 5.40
N GLY A 53 -7.40 -16.06 4.25
CA GLY A 53 -6.58 -15.91 3.05
C GLY A 53 -5.47 -14.85 3.21
N HIS A 54 -5.70 -13.89 4.09
CA HIS A 54 -4.77 -12.81 4.41
C HIS A 54 -3.93 -13.05 5.67
N MET A 55 -3.97 -14.25 6.24
CA MET A 55 -3.19 -14.64 7.43
C MET A 55 -3.46 -13.73 8.66
N THR A 56 -4.71 -13.26 8.81
CA THR A 56 -5.10 -12.36 9.90
C THR A 56 -4.95 -13.03 11.27
N ASP A 57 -5.40 -14.27 11.39
CA ASP A 57 -5.22 -15.12 12.57
C ASP A 57 -3.74 -15.29 12.94
N VAL A 58 -2.93 -15.69 11.96
CA VAL A 58 -1.49 -15.88 12.14
C VAL A 58 -0.82 -14.59 12.63
N ALA A 59 -1.19 -13.44 12.07
CA ALA A 59 -0.63 -12.14 12.46
C ALA A 59 -0.98 -11.73 13.89
N ILE A 60 -2.21 -12.04 14.35
CA ILE A 60 -2.67 -11.79 15.72
C ILE A 60 -2.01 -12.78 16.69
N GLU A 61 -2.02 -14.07 16.36
CA GLU A 61 -1.43 -15.12 17.18
C GLU A 61 0.08 -14.95 17.35
N GLU A 62 0.80 -14.49 16.34
CA GLU A 62 2.24 -14.21 16.42
C GLU A 62 2.55 -13.15 17.49
N VAL A 63 1.69 -12.16 17.67
CA VAL A 63 1.82 -11.13 18.72
C VAL A 63 1.47 -11.70 20.08
N LEU A 64 0.38 -12.45 20.18
CA LEU A 64 -0.19 -12.94 21.43
C LEU A 64 0.33 -14.34 21.81
N LYS A 65 1.33 -14.89 21.11
CA LYS A 65 1.82 -16.29 21.19
C LYS A 65 2.19 -16.82 22.57
N LYS A 66 2.37 -15.95 23.58
CA LYS A 66 2.67 -16.34 24.95
C LYS A 66 1.41 -16.61 25.79
N HIS A 67 0.23 -16.40 25.22
CA HIS A 67 -1.05 -16.46 25.87
C HIS A 67 -1.99 -17.43 25.16
N ILE A 68 -3.08 -17.80 25.81
CA ILE A 68 -4.18 -18.54 25.18
C ILE A 68 -4.98 -17.54 24.34
N VAL A 69 -5.16 -17.82 23.05
CA VAL A 69 -5.86 -16.95 22.12
C VAL A 69 -7.01 -17.71 21.48
N HIS A 70 -8.20 -17.12 21.49
CA HIS A 70 -9.39 -17.62 20.80
C HIS A 70 -9.84 -16.60 19.76
N ILE A 71 -9.91 -17.00 18.47
CA ILE A 71 -10.34 -16.15 17.38
C ILE A 71 -11.72 -16.59 16.88
N PHE A 72 -12.67 -15.65 16.89
CA PHE A 72 -14.04 -15.82 16.41
C PHE A 72 -14.21 -15.07 15.09
N TRP A 73 -14.94 -15.66 14.16
CA TRP A 73 -15.15 -15.16 12.80
C TRP A 73 -16.61 -14.86 12.57
N GLU A 74 -16.95 -13.57 12.39
CA GLU A 74 -18.33 -13.09 12.19
C GLU A 74 -18.47 -12.32 10.86
N PRO A 75 -18.39 -13.01 9.70
CA PRO A 75 -18.34 -12.37 8.38
C PRO A 75 -19.65 -11.69 8.00
N GLN A 76 -20.78 -12.07 8.63
CA GLN A 76 -22.11 -11.49 8.37
C GLN A 76 -22.44 -10.30 9.28
N VAL A 77 -21.60 -10.02 10.29
CA VAL A 77 -21.80 -8.91 11.22
C VAL A 77 -20.93 -7.74 10.81
N PHE A 78 -21.55 -6.62 10.47
CA PHE A 78 -20.86 -5.39 10.11
C PHE A 78 -21.01 -4.37 11.23
N LEU A 79 -19.88 -3.89 11.75
CA LEU A 79 -19.87 -2.81 12.72
C LEU A 79 -20.10 -1.46 12.01
N PRO A 80 -20.75 -0.47 12.67
CA PRO A 80 -21.24 0.74 11.99
C PRO A 80 -20.13 1.63 11.37
N PHE A 81 -18.93 1.64 11.96
CA PHE A 81 -17.89 2.60 11.59
C PHE A 81 -17.11 2.18 10.34
N HIS A 82 -16.71 0.90 10.24
CA HIS A 82 -15.91 0.40 9.11
C HIS A 82 -16.10 -1.11 8.93
N PRO A 83 -16.07 -1.64 7.68
CA PRO A 83 -16.27 -3.07 7.40
C PRO A 83 -15.18 -3.99 7.98
N ASN A 84 -13.98 -3.46 8.29
CA ASN A 84 -12.88 -4.20 8.89
C ASN A 84 -12.83 -4.01 10.41
N GLY A 85 -13.89 -4.39 11.10
CA GLY A 85 -13.97 -4.31 12.55
C GLY A 85 -13.36 -5.51 13.26
N MET A 86 -12.83 -5.28 14.48
CA MET A 86 -12.36 -6.32 15.39
C MET A 86 -12.62 -5.92 16.84
N LYS A 87 -12.91 -6.91 17.68
CA LYS A 87 -13.07 -6.74 19.12
C LYS A 87 -12.04 -7.60 19.84
N PHE A 88 -11.29 -7.01 20.73
CA PHE A 88 -10.37 -7.68 21.63
C PHE A 88 -10.97 -7.72 23.04
N VAL A 89 -10.83 -8.85 23.75
CA VAL A 89 -11.21 -9.03 25.15
C VAL A 89 -10.07 -9.73 25.86
N GLY A 90 -9.57 -9.14 26.95
CA GLY A 90 -8.59 -9.76 27.83
C GLY A 90 -9.26 -10.31 29.09
N ARG A 91 -8.93 -11.55 29.47
CA ARG A 91 -9.49 -12.20 30.64
C ARG A 91 -8.41 -12.60 31.65
N ASP A 92 -8.75 -12.59 32.90
CA ASP A 92 -7.91 -13.07 34.00
C ASP A 92 -7.92 -14.61 34.11
N LEU A 93 -7.26 -15.15 35.16
CA LEU A 93 -7.22 -16.59 35.44
C LEU A 93 -8.57 -17.18 35.83
N ASN A 94 -9.52 -16.36 36.33
CA ASN A 94 -10.86 -16.77 36.70
C ASN A 94 -11.85 -16.73 35.53
N GLY A 95 -11.42 -16.15 34.38
CA GLY A 95 -12.25 -15.93 33.21
C GLY A 95 -12.99 -14.58 33.20
N ASP A 96 -12.75 -13.73 34.22
CA ASP A 96 -13.37 -12.41 34.28
C ASP A 96 -12.73 -11.45 33.28
N VAL A 97 -13.55 -10.54 32.68
CA VAL A 97 -13.08 -9.55 31.71
C VAL A 97 -12.28 -8.47 32.41
N ILE A 98 -11.02 -8.30 32.03
CA ILE A 98 -10.15 -7.22 32.51
C ILE A 98 -10.36 -5.95 31.67
N ASP A 99 -10.36 -6.10 30.35
CA ASP A 99 -10.52 -5.00 29.41
C ASP A 99 -11.12 -5.51 28.09
N GLU A 100 -11.84 -4.62 27.41
CA GLU A 100 -12.33 -4.88 26.05
C GLU A 100 -12.12 -3.66 25.16
N TRP A 101 -11.87 -3.91 23.87
CA TRP A 101 -11.60 -2.85 22.91
C TRP A 101 -12.15 -3.20 21.54
N ILE A 102 -12.92 -2.27 20.97
CA ILE A 102 -13.35 -2.34 19.57
C ILE A 102 -12.44 -1.40 18.75
N VAL A 103 -11.91 -1.92 17.67
CA VAL A 103 -10.98 -1.20 16.79
C VAL A 103 -11.18 -1.62 15.35
N TYR A 104 -10.84 -0.74 14.40
CA TYR A 104 -11.06 -0.93 12.98
C TYR A 104 -9.75 -0.78 12.22
N SER A 105 -9.55 -1.63 11.22
CA SER A 105 -8.45 -1.48 10.26
C SER A 105 -8.91 -0.63 9.09
N ILE A 106 -8.42 0.60 9.00
CA ILE A 106 -8.90 1.63 8.07
C ILE A 106 -8.08 1.76 6.78
N GLY A 107 -7.26 0.75 6.46
CA GLY A 107 -6.42 0.71 5.26
C GLY A 107 -4.96 1.12 5.50
N GLY A 108 -4.04 0.68 4.62
CA GLY A 108 -2.61 0.99 4.71
C GLY A 108 -1.92 0.53 6.01
N GLY A 109 -2.53 -0.36 6.81
CA GLY A 109 -2.07 -0.76 8.14
C GLY A 109 -2.43 0.23 9.25
N ALA A 110 -3.23 1.24 8.95
CA ALA A 110 -3.79 2.18 9.92
C ALA A 110 -4.94 1.55 10.70
N ILE A 111 -5.10 1.96 11.96
CA ILE A 111 -6.21 1.55 12.81
C ILE A 111 -6.87 2.76 13.46
N SER A 112 -8.17 2.64 13.75
CA SER A 112 -8.99 3.65 14.44
C SER A 112 -9.94 2.97 15.41
N ASP A 113 -10.22 3.60 16.55
CA ASP A 113 -11.28 3.14 17.49
C ASP A 113 -12.63 3.82 17.23
N GLY A 114 -12.69 4.69 16.24
CA GLY A 114 -13.91 5.42 15.86
C GLY A 114 -14.24 6.61 16.76
N SER A 115 -13.43 6.94 17.75
CA SER A 115 -13.71 8.02 18.72
C SER A 115 -13.65 9.42 18.09
N ASP A 116 -12.73 9.63 17.16
CA ASP A 116 -12.45 10.93 16.51
C ASP A 116 -12.78 10.94 15.00
N GLY A 117 -13.84 10.25 14.60
CA GLY A 117 -14.14 10.07 13.19
C GLY A 117 -13.17 9.09 12.51
N GLN A 118 -12.74 9.37 11.28
CA GLN A 118 -11.80 8.49 10.55
C GLN A 118 -10.32 8.70 10.94
N SER A 119 -10.02 9.34 12.05
CA SER A 119 -8.63 9.62 12.42
C SER A 119 -7.87 8.34 12.78
N GLU A 120 -6.63 8.27 12.32
CA GLU A 120 -5.72 7.19 12.66
C GLU A 120 -5.20 7.35 14.09
N LEU A 121 -5.28 6.28 14.88
CA LEU A 121 -4.79 6.27 16.25
C LEU A 121 -3.29 6.57 16.35
N GLY A 122 -2.96 7.57 17.16
CA GLY A 122 -1.58 7.95 17.47
C GLY A 122 -0.84 8.67 16.35
N ALA A 123 -1.52 9.11 15.29
CA ALA A 123 -0.90 9.84 14.21
C ALA A 123 -1.22 11.35 14.29
N GLU A 124 -0.18 12.17 14.28
CA GLU A 124 -0.28 13.64 14.28
C GLU A 124 -0.22 14.22 12.86
N ASP A 125 -0.86 15.38 12.64
CA ASP A 125 -0.73 16.11 11.39
C ASP A 125 0.57 16.92 11.38
N VAL A 126 1.38 16.70 10.34
CA VAL A 126 2.65 17.41 10.15
C VAL A 126 2.63 18.33 8.92
N TYR A 127 1.72 18.11 7.99
CA TYR A 127 1.58 18.92 6.78
C TYR A 127 0.38 19.86 6.89
N ASP A 128 0.64 21.17 6.73
CA ASP A 128 -0.37 22.23 6.73
C ASP A 128 -1.15 22.31 5.40
N LEU A 129 -0.47 22.18 4.24
CA LEU A 129 -1.09 22.13 2.93
C LEU A 129 -1.63 20.72 2.64
N LYS A 130 -2.75 20.63 1.94
CA LYS A 130 -3.51 19.38 1.79
C LYS A 130 -3.79 18.97 0.35
N THR A 131 -3.56 19.87 -0.60
CA THR A 131 -3.81 19.64 -2.03
C THR A 131 -2.52 19.78 -2.83
N MET A 132 -2.49 19.12 -3.98
CA MET A 132 -1.35 19.22 -4.91
C MET A 132 -1.16 20.66 -5.39
N ALA A 133 -2.26 21.37 -5.68
CA ALA A 133 -2.23 22.75 -6.16
C ALA A 133 -1.62 23.71 -5.11
N GLU A 134 -1.95 23.55 -3.83
CA GLU A 134 -1.36 24.36 -2.76
C GLU A 134 0.13 24.12 -2.62
N ILE A 135 0.56 22.84 -2.66
CA ILE A 135 1.96 22.47 -2.52
C ILE A 135 2.77 22.88 -3.75
N GLN A 136 2.20 22.72 -4.94
CA GLN A 136 2.81 23.18 -6.19
C GLN A 136 3.01 24.71 -6.19
N LYS A 137 2.01 25.46 -5.72
CA LYS A 137 2.13 26.90 -5.52
C LYS A 137 3.26 27.24 -4.55
N TRP A 138 3.37 26.52 -3.43
CA TRP A 138 4.46 26.71 -2.49
C TRP A 138 5.83 26.45 -3.18
N CYS A 139 5.94 25.41 -3.98
CA CYS A 139 7.17 25.11 -4.74
C CYS A 139 7.56 26.28 -5.64
N TYR A 140 6.63 26.85 -6.40
CA TYR A 140 6.88 28.00 -7.28
C TYR A 140 7.25 29.27 -6.51
N ASP A 141 6.49 29.58 -5.47
CA ASP A 141 6.71 30.80 -4.67
C ASP A 141 8.06 30.81 -3.97
N ASN A 142 8.62 29.64 -3.68
CA ASN A 142 9.90 29.49 -2.95
C ASN A 142 11.06 29.01 -3.84
N GLY A 143 10.84 28.70 -5.13
CA GLY A 143 11.85 28.11 -6.02
C GLY A 143 12.32 26.74 -5.54
N ARG A 144 11.43 25.93 -5.01
CA ARG A 144 11.68 24.62 -4.39
C ARG A 144 10.93 23.50 -5.13
N SER A 145 11.25 22.26 -4.75
CA SER A 145 10.63 21.03 -5.23
C SER A 145 9.80 20.35 -4.16
N PHE A 146 9.02 19.32 -4.52
CA PHE A 146 8.12 18.61 -3.61
C PHE A 146 8.86 17.96 -2.42
N TRP A 147 10.02 17.34 -2.63
CA TRP A 147 10.79 16.74 -1.54
C TRP A 147 11.29 17.77 -0.52
N GLU A 148 11.54 19.02 -0.94
CA GLU A 148 11.95 20.11 -0.03
C GLU A 148 10.75 20.60 0.81
N TYR A 149 9.52 20.48 0.30
CA TYR A 149 8.33 20.70 1.11
C TYR A 149 8.18 19.60 2.18
N VAL A 150 8.47 18.35 1.83
CA VAL A 150 8.51 17.25 2.81
C VAL A 150 9.58 17.55 3.89
N GLU A 151 10.79 17.90 3.50
CA GLU A 151 11.87 18.24 4.43
C GLU A 151 11.51 19.40 5.38
N LYS A 152 10.74 20.38 4.89
CA LYS A 152 10.24 21.48 5.71
C LYS A 152 9.24 21.05 6.78
N CYS A 153 8.39 20.05 6.47
CA CYS A 153 7.26 19.68 7.32
C CYS A 153 7.56 18.52 8.28
N GLU A 154 8.40 17.58 7.87
CA GLU A 154 8.74 16.40 8.66
C GLU A 154 9.88 16.68 9.66
N ASP A 155 9.94 15.87 10.71
CA ASP A 155 11.08 15.85 11.61
C ASP A 155 12.37 15.39 10.88
N PRO A 156 13.56 15.87 11.30
CA PRO A 156 14.81 15.53 10.64
C PRO A 156 15.13 14.04 10.52
N ASP A 157 14.59 13.20 11.39
CA ASP A 157 14.73 11.73 11.35
C ASP A 157 13.98 11.06 10.19
N ILE A 158 13.18 11.82 9.42
CA ILE A 158 12.50 11.31 8.22
C ILE A 158 13.48 10.72 7.22
N TRP A 159 14.67 11.32 7.07
CA TRP A 159 15.67 10.84 6.12
C TRP A 159 16.26 9.48 6.52
N ASP A 160 16.46 9.24 7.81
CA ASP A 160 16.88 7.94 8.33
C ASP A 160 15.77 6.90 8.17
N TYR A 161 14.51 7.32 8.35
CA TYR A 161 13.38 6.47 8.10
C TYR A 161 13.23 6.10 6.62
N LEU A 162 13.32 7.06 5.71
CA LEU A 162 13.26 6.80 4.26
C LEU A 162 14.43 5.94 3.78
N ARG A 163 15.62 6.05 4.41
CA ARG A 163 16.74 5.13 4.14
C ARG A 163 16.38 3.70 4.52
N LYS A 164 15.77 3.50 5.69
CA LYS A 164 15.27 2.20 6.14
C LYS A 164 14.19 1.62 5.22
N VAL A 165 13.30 2.50 4.75
CA VAL A 165 12.29 2.17 3.75
C VAL A 165 12.95 1.68 2.46
N TRP A 166 13.92 2.43 1.95
CA TRP A 166 14.65 2.07 0.72
C TRP A 166 15.43 0.76 0.86
N ASP A 167 16.13 0.56 1.97
CA ASP A 167 16.86 -0.68 2.24
C ASP A 167 15.91 -1.89 2.30
N THR A 168 14.74 -1.73 2.91
CA THR A 168 13.71 -2.77 2.94
C THR A 168 13.15 -3.05 1.54
N MET A 169 12.91 -2.03 0.73
CA MET A 169 12.46 -2.19 -0.67
C MET A 169 13.49 -2.95 -1.51
N LYS A 170 14.79 -2.60 -1.39
CA LYS A 170 15.88 -3.34 -2.06
C LYS A 170 15.92 -4.80 -1.61
N GLN A 171 15.84 -5.03 -0.31
CA GLN A 171 15.87 -6.39 0.25
C GLN A 171 14.68 -7.23 -0.21
N SER A 172 13.47 -6.68 -0.28
CA SER A 172 12.30 -7.40 -0.76
C SER A 172 12.41 -7.79 -2.24
N ILE A 173 13.03 -6.95 -3.08
CA ILE A 173 13.35 -7.30 -4.47
C ILE A 173 14.34 -8.45 -4.52
N HIS A 174 15.44 -8.36 -3.76
CA HIS A 174 16.46 -9.42 -3.74
C HIS A 174 15.90 -10.76 -3.26
N ASN A 175 15.10 -10.75 -2.20
CA ASN A 175 14.44 -11.94 -1.68
C ASN A 175 13.52 -12.55 -2.74
N GLY A 176 12.62 -11.77 -3.34
CA GLY A 176 11.69 -12.25 -4.36
C GLY A 176 12.37 -12.79 -5.62
N LEU A 177 13.52 -12.21 -6.02
CA LEU A 177 14.31 -12.70 -7.15
C LEU A 177 15.08 -14.00 -6.81
N SER A 178 15.36 -14.28 -5.54
CA SER A 178 16.08 -15.48 -5.09
C SER A 178 15.16 -16.66 -4.79
N HIS A 179 13.85 -16.44 -4.69
CA HIS A 179 12.88 -17.49 -4.40
C HIS A 179 12.16 -17.96 -5.66
N GLU A 180 12.12 -19.28 -5.83
CA GLU A 180 11.37 -19.96 -6.88
C GLU A 180 10.28 -20.84 -6.29
N GLY A 181 9.51 -21.54 -7.13
CA GLY A 181 8.47 -22.48 -6.72
C GLY A 181 7.08 -21.88 -6.75
N VAL A 182 6.25 -22.22 -5.76
CA VAL A 182 4.81 -21.92 -5.72
C VAL A 182 4.48 -21.04 -4.54
N LEU A 183 3.59 -20.05 -4.75
CA LEU A 183 3.09 -19.20 -3.69
C LEU A 183 2.14 -19.95 -2.75
N PRO A 184 2.03 -19.54 -1.48
CA PRO A 184 1.11 -20.16 -0.54
C PRO A 184 -0.36 -20.03 -0.99
N GLY A 185 -1.18 -21.00 -0.58
CA GLY A 185 -2.63 -20.99 -0.79
C GLY A 185 -3.13 -21.87 -1.92
N PRO A 186 -4.45 -21.92 -2.13
CA PRO A 186 -5.10 -22.89 -3.03
C PRO A 186 -4.85 -22.63 -4.52
N LEU A 187 -4.43 -21.41 -4.89
CA LEU A 187 -4.19 -21.06 -6.30
C LEU A 187 -2.95 -21.72 -6.90
N LYS A 188 -2.03 -22.21 -6.07
CA LYS A 188 -0.77 -22.84 -6.50
C LYS A 188 -0.04 -22.01 -7.57
N LEU A 189 -0.09 -20.69 -7.44
CA LEU A 189 0.47 -19.75 -8.41
C LEU A 189 2.00 -19.87 -8.41
N GLN A 190 2.58 -20.12 -9.57
CA GLN A 190 4.05 -20.21 -9.72
C GLN A 190 4.68 -18.83 -9.63
N ARG A 191 5.79 -18.72 -8.92
CA ARG A 191 6.64 -17.52 -8.90
C ARG A 191 7.24 -17.29 -10.29
N LYS A 192 7.24 -16.05 -10.75
CA LYS A 192 7.67 -15.66 -12.09
C LYS A 192 8.86 -14.70 -12.05
N ALA A 193 9.12 -14.03 -10.93
CA ALA A 193 10.08 -12.93 -10.82
C ALA A 193 11.49 -13.33 -11.30
N ALA A 194 12.04 -14.44 -10.78
CA ALA A 194 13.37 -14.91 -11.15
C ALA A 194 13.48 -15.24 -12.65
N VAL A 195 12.48 -15.95 -13.18
CA VAL A 195 12.46 -16.34 -14.61
C VAL A 195 12.34 -15.09 -15.51
N TYR A 196 11.50 -14.12 -15.14
CA TYR A 196 11.36 -12.86 -15.88
C TYR A 196 12.66 -12.05 -15.85
N HIS A 197 13.34 -12.02 -14.71
CA HIS A 197 14.63 -11.35 -14.57
C HIS A 197 15.71 -11.95 -15.49
N ILE A 198 15.82 -13.29 -15.52
CA ILE A 198 16.76 -13.99 -16.42
C ILE A 198 16.43 -13.71 -17.89
N LYS A 199 15.14 -13.84 -18.25
CA LYS A 199 14.70 -13.58 -19.63
C LYS A 199 14.94 -12.13 -20.05
N ALA A 200 14.64 -11.16 -19.18
CA ALA A 200 14.85 -9.74 -19.45
C ALA A 200 16.30 -9.44 -19.81
N LYS A 201 17.26 -10.03 -19.12
CA LYS A 201 18.70 -9.84 -19.38
C LYS A 201 19.15 -10.33 -20.78
N GLY A 202 18.38 -11.23 -21.39
CA GLY A 202 18.65 -11.74 -22.75
C GLY A 202 18.10 -10.86 -23.87
N TYR A 203 17.28 -9.84 -23.56
CA TYR A 203 16.69 -8.97 -24.57
C TYR A 203 17.54 -7.73 -24.87
N ARG A 204 17.24 -7.07 -25.99
CA ARG A 204 17.82 -5.76 -26.34
C ARG A 204 17.36 -4.68 -25.35
N ALA A 205 18.15 -3.61 -25.21
CA ALA A 205 17.96 -2.56 -24.20
C ALA A 205 16.51 -2.05 -24.06
N SER A 206 15.80 -1.85 -25.19
CA SER A 206 14.42 -1.33 -25.17
C SER A 206 13.39 -2.28 -24.52
N LEU A 207 13.55 -3.57 -24.69
CA LEU A 207 12.69 -4.58 -24.07
C LEU A 207 13.25 -5.04 -22.72
N GLN A 208 14.57 -5.01 -22.56
CA GLN A 208 15.26 -5.36 -21.33
C GLN A 208 14.79 -4.48 -20.16
N SER A 209 14.77 -3.15 -20.35
CA SER A 209 14.33 -2.20 -19.33
C SER A 209 12.93 -2.55 -18.82
N ARG A 210 11.96 -2.73 -19.72
CA ARG A 210 10.57 -3.08 -19.34
C ARG A 210 10.49 -4.45 -18.65
N GLY A 211 11.22 -5.45 -19.15
CA GLY A 211 11.28 -6.79 -18.55
C GLY A 211 11.88 -6.79 -17.14
N LEU A 212 12.90 -5.96 -16.89
CA LEU A 212 13.51 -5.79 -15.57
C LEU A 212 12.52 -5.14 -14.59
N VAL A 213 11.81 -4.06 -15.00
CA VAL A 213 10.77 -3.44 -14.17
C VAL A 213 9.67 -4.43 -13.80
N TYR A 214 9.20 -5.24 -14.75
CA TYR A 214 8.25 -6.31 -14.45
C TYR A 214 8.82 -7.29 -13.41
N SER A 215 10.04 -7.75 -13.59
CA SER A 215 10.65 -8.71 -12.68
C SER A 215 10.79 -8.18 -11.25
N TYR A 216 11.13 -6.90 -11.09
CA TYR A 216 11.25 -6.27 -9.78
C TYR A 216 9.88 -6.11 -9.09
N ALA A 217 8.85 -5.68 -9.82
CA ALA A 217 7.50 -5.57 -9.29
C ALA A 217 6.93 -6.94 -8.90
N LEU A 218 7.14 -7.97 -9.75
CA LEU A 218 6.79 -9.35 -9.43
C LEU A 218 7.52 -9.84 -8.17
N ALA A 219 8.82 -9.56 -8.04
CA ALA A 219 9.63 -9.99 -6.90
C ALA A 219 9.06 -9.50 -5.56
N VAL A 220 8.78 -8.20 -5.45
CA VAL A 220 8.19 -7.62 -4.23
C VAL A 220 6.78 -8.16 -3.98
N SER A 221 5.96 -8.29 -5.03
CA SER A 221 4.59 -8.77 -4.90
C SER A 221 4.53 -10.26 -4.50
N GLU A 222 5.42 -11.08 -5.02
CA GLU A 222 5.55 -12.50 -4.64
C GLU A 222 6.07 -12.66 -3.21
N GLU A 223 7.01 -11.80 -2.78
CA GLU A 223 7.49 -11.75 -1.41
C GLU A 223 6.36 -11.34 -0.47
N ASN A 224 5.59 -10.30 -0.82
CA ASN A 224 4.38 -9.90 -0.09
C ASN A 224 3.38 -11.06 0.06
N ALA A 225 3.05 -11.73 -1.04
CA ALA A 225 2.08 -12.83 -1.07
C ALA A 225 2.51 -14.03 -0.23
N SER A 226 3.81 -14.14 0.07
CA SER A 226 4.40 -15.20 0.90
C SER A 226 4.54 -14.80 2.38
N GLY A 227 4.05 -13.64 2.80
CA GLY A 227 4.19 -13.14 4.16
C GLY A 227 5.58 -12.57 4.48
N GLY A 228 6.37 -12.25 3.46
CA GLY A 228 7.67 -11.60 3.62
C GLY A 228 7.56 -10.16 4.06
N THR A 229 8.70 -9.58 4.44
CA THR A 229 8.78 -8.18 4.86
C THR A 229 8.83 -7.26 3.65
N ILE A 230 7.89 -6.33 3.59
CA ILE A 230 7.76 -5.32 2.53
C ILE A 230 7.51 -3.92 3.14
N VAL A 231 7.43 -2.93 2.27
CA VAL A 231 6.98 -1.58 2.61
C VAL A 231 5.64 -1.32 1.94
N THR A 232 4.66 -0.79 2.67
CA THR A 232 3.41 -0.30 2.05
C THR A 232 3.72 0.92 1.17
N ALA A 233 3.23 0.90 -0.10
CA ALA A 233 3.42 2.01 -1.04
C ALA A 233 2.25 2.09 -2.05
N PRO A 234 1.04 2.59 -1.66
CA PRO A 234 0.64 2.95 -0.31
C PRO A 234 0.13 1.77 0.53
N THR A 235 -0.13 0.60 -0.06
CA THR A 235 -0.63 -0.61 0.60
C THR A 235 0.25 -1.83 0.30
N CYS A 236 0.01 -2.95 0.99
CA CYS A 236 0.66 -4.22 0.65
C CYS A 236 0.28 -4.70 -0.75
N GLY A 237 -1.00 -4.54 -1.15
CA GLY A 237 -1.49 -4.96 -2.47
C GLY A 237 -0.81 -4.28 -3.65
N ALA A 238 -0.22 -3.10 -3.42
CA ALA A 238 0.46 -2.29 -4.43
C ALA A 238 1.97 -2.08 -4.14
N CYS A 239 2.53 -2.82 -3.20
CA CYS A 239 3.89 -2.62 -2.68
C CYS A 239 5.02 -2.86 -3.70
N GLY A 240 4.72 -3.49 -4.84
CA GLY A 240 5.71 -3.79 -5.88
C GLY A 240 5.97 -2.65 -6.87
N VAL A 241 5.04 -1.70 -7.01
CA VAL A 241 5.08 -0.67 -8.06
C VAL A 241 6.24 0.30 -7.86
N LEU A 242 6.22 1.04 -6.75
CA LEU A 242 7.22 2.06 -6.44
C LEU A 242 8.64 1.49 -6.30
N PRO A 243 8.88 0.39 -5.56
CA PRO A 243 10.22 -0.18 -5.46
C PRO A 243 10.79 -0.62 -6.80
N ALA A 244 9.97 -1.19 -7.70
CA ALA A 244 10.43 -1.64 -9.01
C ALA A 244 10.93 -0.48 -9.88
N VAL A 245 10.20 0.63 -9.89
CA VAL A 245 10.58 1.85 -10.61
C VAL A 245 11.87 2.43 -10.03
N LEU A 246 11.92 2.66 -8.71
CA LEU A 246 13.10 3.24 -8.06
C LEU A 246 14.34 2.35 -8.18
N TYR A 247 14.19 1.04 -8.05
CA TYR A 247 15.31 0.11 -8.19
C TYR A 247 15.83 0.07 -9.63
N HIS A 248 14.94 0.17 -10.61
CA HIS A 248 15.33 0.30 -12.01
C HIS A 248 16.09 1.61 -12.26
N MET A 249 15.60 2.74 -11.71
CA MET A 249 16.28 4.04 -11.80
C MET A 249 17.67 4.01 -11.14
N HIS A 250 17.77 3.35 -9.98
CA HIS A 250 19.04 3.20 -9.28
C HIS A 250 20.05 2.35 -10.06
N THR A 251 19.60 1.20 -10.62
CA THR A 251 20.51 0.22 -11.23
C THR A 251 20.78 0.46 -12.71
N ALA A 252 19.80 0.92 -13.48
CA ALA A 252 19.94 1.12 -14.93
C ALA A 252 20.32 2.55 -15.32
N HIS A 253 19.93 3.54 -14.50
CA HIS A 253 20.24 4.96 -14.72
C HIS A 253 21.25 5.52 -13.71
N GLU A 254 21.84 4.65 -12.87
CA GLU A 254 22.88 5.00 -11.89
C GLU A 254 22.49 6.17 -10.96
N MET A 255 21.19 6.30 -10.66
CA MET A 255 20.71 7.34 -9.74
C MET A 255 21.24 7.08 -8.32
N SER A 256 21.84 8.12 -7.71
CA SER A 256 22.40 8.01 -6.36
C SER A 256 21.33 7.75 -5.32
N GLU A 257 21.70 7.10 -4.21
CA GLU A 257 20.76 6.83 -3.11
C GLU A 257 20.11 8.10 -2.57
N GLU A 258 20.86 9.19 -2.46
CA GLU A 258 20.31 10.49 -2.05
C GLU A 258 19.18 10.96 -2.97
N ARG A 259 19.33 10.84 -4.28
CA ARG A 259 18.27 11.17 -5.25
C ARG A 259 17.06 10.24 -5.12
N ILE A 260 17.30 8.95 -4.87
CA ILE A 260 16.23 7.98 -4.59
C ILE A 260 15.45 8.35 -3.32
N LEU A 261 16.11 8.74 -2.23
CA LEU A 261 15.44 9.17 -1.00
C LEU A 261 14.58 10.42 -1.22
N ARG A 262 15.09 11.41 -1.98
CA ARG A 262 14.29 12.58 -2.38
C ARG A 262 13.07 12.20 -3.25
N ALA A 263 13.23 11.24 -4.14
CA ALA A 263 12.13 10.72 -4.95
C ALA A 263 11.09 9.94 -4.10
N LEU A 264 11.55 9.20 -3.09
CA LEU A 264 10.66 8.57 -2.08
C LEU A 264 9.86 9.61 -1.31
N ALA A 265 10.48 10.73 -0.92
CA ALA A 265 9.78 11.83 -0.24
C ALA A 265 8.66 12.41 -1.12
N THR A 266 8.95 12.69 -2.39
CA THR A 266 7.94 13.18 -3.36
C THR A 266 6.84 12.14 -3.61
N ALA A 267 7.19 10.87 -3.83
CA ALA A 267 6.21 9.80 -3.99
C ALA A 267 5.30 9.67 -2.77
N GLY A 268 5.88 9.71 -1.56
CA GLY A 268 5.13 9.67 -0.32
C GLY A 268 4.15 10.83 -0.18
N LEU A 269 4.58 12.03 -0.55
CA LEU A 269 3.71 13.22 -0.54
C LEU A 269 2.50 13.02 -1.48
N VAL A 270 2.71 12.52 -2.71
CA VAL A 270 1.63 12.20 -3.65
C VAL A 270 0.64 11.18 -3.05
N GLY A 271 1.15 10.08 -2.51
CA GLY A 271 0.30 9.08 -1.85
C GLY A 271 -0.46 9.62 -0.63
N ASN A 272 0.17 10.51 0.11
CA ASN A 272 -0.41 11.14 1.30
C ASN A 272 -1.54 12.12 0.96
N ILE A 273 -1.42 12.87 -0.14
CA ILE A 273 -2.50 13.71 -0.69
C ILE A 273 -3.74 12.87 -1.00
N VAL A 274 -3.56 11.72 -1.65
CA VAL A 274 -4.66 10.80 -1.97
C VAL A 274 -5.25 10.19 -0.70
N LYS A 275 -4.41 9.71 0.22
CA LYS A 275 -4.84 9.16 1.52
C LYS A 275 -5.70 10.16 2.30
N HIS A 276 -5.36 11.45 2.24
CA HIS A 276 -6.07 12.50 2.97
C HIS A 276 -7.39 12.91 2.32
N ASN A 277 -7.41 13.09 0.99
CA ASN A 277 -8.55 13.67 0.27
C ASN A 277 -9.52 12.63 -0.30
N ALA A 278 -9.08 11.36 -0.36
CA ALA A 278 -9.90 10.24 -0.83
C ALA A 278 -9.69 9.01 0.08
N SER A 279 -9.19 7.92 -0.46
CA SER A 279 -8.85 6.71 0.29
C SER A 279 -7.78 5.90 -0.45
N ILE A 280 -6.99 5.14 0.30
CA ILE A 280 -6.03 4.16 -0.23
C ILE A 280 -6.47 2.71 0.06
N SER A 281 -7.71 2.50 0.51
CA SER A 281 -8.24 1.19 0.86
C SER A 281 -8.98 0.55 -0.31
N GLY A 282 -8.61 -0.68 -0.70
CA GLY A 282 -9.32 -1.46 -1.71
C GLY A 282 -10.77 -1.76 -1.34
N ALA A 283 -11.05 -1.93 -0.05
CA ALA A 283 -12.39 -2.14 0.48
C ALA A 283 -13.29 -0.89 0.39
N ASP A 284 -12.68 0.29 0.33
CA ASP A 284 -13.40 1.58 0.26
C ASP A 284 -13.58 2.05 -1.19
N VAL A 285 -12.49 2.15 -1.94
CA VAL A 285 -12.49 2.75 -3.28
C VAL A 285 -12.06 1.80 -4.40
N GLY A 286 -11.87 0.51 -4.13
CA GLY A 286 -11.35 -0.43 -5.12
C GLY A 286 -9.83 -0.31 -5.33
N CYS A 287 -9.32 -1.05 -6.31
CA CYS A 287 -7.89 -1.13 -6.57
C CYS A 287 -7.28 0.17 -7.18
N GLN A 288 -8.12 1.10 -7.64
CA GLN A 288 -7.69 2.45 -8.03
C GLN A 288 -7.00 3.18 -6.86
N GLY A 289 -7.47 2.97 -5.61
CA GLY A 289 -6.87 3.54 -4.40
C GLY A 289 -5.56 2.85 -3.99
N GLU A 290 -5.30 1.65 -4.46
CA GLU A 290 -4.07 0.91 -4.18
C GLU A 290 -3.07 1.03 -5.34
N VAL A 291 -3.32 0.29 -6.42
CA VAL A 291 -2.43 0.21 -7.59
C VAL A 291 -2.40 1.54 -8.37
N GLY A 292 -3.55 2.22 -8.50
CA GLY A 292 -3.61 3.53 -9.16
C GLY A 292 -2.78 4.58 -8.41
N VAL A 293 -2.91 4.63 -7.09
CA VAL A 293 -2.11 5.54 -6.25
C VAL A 293 -0.63 5.17 -6.29
N ALA A 294 -0.30 3.89 -6.22
CA ALA A 294 1.10 3.43 -6.35
C ALA A 294 1.71 3.82 -7.71
N CYS A 295 0.93 3.75 -8.80
CA CYS A 295 1.36 4.23 -10.12
C CYS A 295 1.62 5.73 -10.11
N ALA A 296 0.72 6.55 -9.54
CA ALA A 296 0.91 7.99 -9.40
C ALA A 296 2.17 8.35 -8.60
N MET A 297 2.37 7.67 -7.45
CA MET A 297 3.58 7.82 -6.63
C MET A 297 4.85 7.52 -7.42
N ALA A 298 4.87 6.42 -8.14
CA ALA A 298 6.02 5.98 -8.93
C ALA A 298 6.28 6.88 -10.15
N SER A 299 5.21 7.38 -10.80
CA SER A 299 5.31 8.32 -11.93
C SER A 299 5.94 9.64 -11.50
N ALA A 300 5.47 10.21 -10.38
CA ALA A 300 6.03 11.44 -9.80
C ALA A 300 7.51 11.27 -9.42
N ALA A 301 7.85 10.13 -8.80
CA ALA A 301 9.22 9.81 -8.41
C ALA A 301 10.14 9.71 -9.64
N ALA A 302 9.73 9.00 -10.69
CA ALA A 302 10.49 8.86 -11.92
C ALA A 302 10.70 10.22 -12.61
N CYS A 303 9.64 11.01 -12.75
CA CYS A 303 9.70 12.33 -13.35
C CYS A 303 10.67 13.28 -12.61
N GLN A 304 10.63 13.27 -11.27
CA GLN A 304 11.58 14.03 -10.47
C GLN A 304 13.03 13.55 -10.67
N LEU A 305 13.27 12.24 -10.75
CA LEU A 305 14.61 11.67 -10.96
C LEU A 305 15.20 12.09 -12.31
N PHE A 306 14.39 12.23 -13.35
CA PHE A 306 14.80 12.77 -14.63
C PHE A 306 14.86 14.31 -14.69
N GLY A 307 14.55 14.99 -13.60
CA GLY A 307 14.69 16.45 -13.50
C GLY A 307 13.45 17.23 -13.93
N GLY A 308 12.30 16.59 -13.92
CA GLY A 308 11.01 17.23 -14.20
C GLY A 308 10.71 18.40 -13.28
N SER A 309 10.09 19.45 -13.84
CA SER A 309 9.56 20.59 -13.08
C SER A 309 8.41 20.16 -12.18
N PRO A 310 8.02 20.96 -11.16
CA PRO A 310 6.86 20.66 -10.35
C PRO A 310 5.58 20.43 -11.17
N ALA A 311 5.39 21.13 -12.29
CA ALA A 311 4.27 20.91 -13.20
C ALA A 311 4.33 19.53 -13.88
N GLN A 312 5.49 19.13 -14.36
CA GLN A 312 5.68 17.82 -15.00
C GLN A 312 5.53 16.67 -14.00
N VAL A 313 6.03 16.84 -12.77
CA VAL A 313 5.89 15.84 -11.70
C VAL A 313 4.41 15.65 -11.33
N GLU A 314 3.66 16.74 -11.19
CA GLU A 314 2.22 16.69 -10.95
C GLU A 314 1.48 16.01 -12.11
N TYR A 315 1.82 16.37 -13.36
CA TYR A 315 1.20 15.78 -14.56
C TYR A 315 1.49 14.27 -14.66
N ALA A 316 2.71 13.84 -14.37
CA ALA A 316 3.04 12.41 -14.33
C ALA A 316 2.20 11.68 -13.27
N ALA A 317 2.03 12.26 -12.07
CA ALA A 317 1.19 11.70 -11.02
C ALA A 317 -0.28 11.63 -11.44
N GLU A 318 -0.80 12.68 -12.05
CA GLU A 318 -2.16 12.77 -12.58
C GLU A 318 -2.45 11.63 -13.54
N MET A 319 -1.62 11.47 -14.60
CA MET A 319 -1.75 10.41 -15.57
C MET A 319 -1.64 9.01 -14.94
N GLY A 320 -0.75 8.85 -13.96
CA GLY A 320 -0.59 7.60 -13.23
C GLY A 320 -1.86 7.18 -12.51
N LEU A 321 -2.63 8.12 -11.95
CA LEU A 321 -3.88 7.85 -11.26
C LEU A 321 -5.07 7.78 -12.23
N GLU A 322 -5.20 8.72 -13.15
CA GLU A 322 -6.31 8.83 -14.11
C GLU A 322 -6.53 7.52 -14.86
N HIS A 323 -5.47 6.90 -15.38
CA HIS A 323 -5.53 5.67 -16.14
C HIS A 323 -5.88 4.41 -15.32
N HIS A 324 -6.09 4.57 -14.02
CA HIS A 324 -6.52 3.51 -13.12
C HIS A 324 -7.92 3.76 -12.53
N LEU A 325 -8.61 4.84 -12.92
CA LEU A 325 -9.97 5.12 -12.46
C LEU A 325 -10.93 3.98 -12.82
N GLY A 326 -11.81 3.63 -11.88
CA GLY A 326 -12.78 2.54 -12.04
C GLY A 326 -12.22 1.13 -11.82
N MET A 327 -10.96 0.98 -11.42
CA MET A 327 -10.36 -0.34 -11.18
C MET A 327 -10.96 -1.02 -9.95
N THR A 328 -11.60 -2.18 -10.16
CA THR A 328 -12.21 -3.00 -9.12
C THR A 328 -11.16 -3.69 -8.23
N CYS A 329 -11.53 -4.07 -7.01
CA CYS A 329 -10.74 -4.92 -6.12
C CYS A 329 -11.47 -6.25 -5.90
N ASP A 330 -11.09 -7.27 -6.65
CA ASP A 330 -11.74 -8.57 -6.71
C ASP A 330 -10.71 -9.72 -6.66
N PRO A 331 -9.95 -9.85 -5.55
CA PRO A 331 -8.89 -10.84 -5.44
C PRO A 331 -9.47 -12.26 -5.44
N VAL A 332 -8.91 -13.11 -6.31
CA VAL A 332 -9.33 -14.51 -6.44
C VAL A 332 -9.00 -15.28 -5.18
N CYS A 333 -9.95 -16.01 -4.64
CA CYS A 333 -9.87 -16.73 -3.36
C CYS A 333 -9.50 -15.83 -2.15
N GLY A 334 -9.73 -14.52 -2.25
CA GLY A 334 -9.34 -13.57 -1.20
C GLY A 334 -7.83 -13.41 -1.03
N LEU A 335 -7.02 -13.82 -2.02
CA LEU A 335 -5.57 -13.77 -1.93
C LEU A 335 -4.99 -12.57 -2.69
N VAL A 336 -4.01 -11.90 -2.11
CA VAL A 336 -3.24 -10.82 -2.77
C VAL A 336 -2.28 -11.42 -3.80
N GLN A 337 -2.84 -12.15 -4.76
CA GLN A 337 -2.12 -12.87 -5.82
C GLN A 337 -2.69 -12.56 -7.19
N ILE A 338 -3.91 -12.98 -7.50
CA ILE A 338 -4.60 -12.70 -8.75
C ILE A 338 -5.75 -11.72 -8.48
N PRO A 339 -5.78 -10.56 -9.13
CA PRO A 339 -4.86 -10.05 -10.17
C PRO A 339 -3.69 -9.20 -9.62
N CYS A 340 -3.51 -9.08 -8.31
CA CYS A 340 -2.67 -8.09 -7.64
C CYS A 340 -1.21 -8.12 -8.15
N ILE A 341 -0.59 -9.30 -8.22
CA ILE A 341 0.83 -9.46 -8.62
C ILE A 341 1.07 -8.90 -10.02
N GLU A 342 0.20 -9.24 -10.98
CA GLU A 342 0.35 -8.78 -12.36
C GLU A 342 0.02 -7.29 -12.50
N ARG A 343 -0.98 -6.78 -11.75
CA ARG A 343 -1.31 -5.35 -11.71
C ARG A 343 -0.12 -4.50 -11.25
N ASN A 344 0.66 -4.97 -10.28
CA ASN A 344 1.87 -4.26 -9.85
C ASN A 344 2.90 -4.13 -10.99
N ALA A 345 3.15 -5.22 -11.73
CA ALA A 345 4.08 -5.19 -12.85
C ALA A 345 3.65 -4.21 -13.96
N PHE A 346 2.37 -4.25 -14.33
CA PHE A 346 1.82 -3.34 -15.34
C PHE A 346 1.80 -1.89 -14.87
N ALA A 347 1.46 -1.62 -13.62
CA ALA A 347 1.45 -0.28 -13.07
C ALA A 347 2.86 0.32 -12.97
N ALA A 348 3.88 -0.49 -12.63
CA ALA A 348 5.27 -0.04 -12.62
C ALA A 348 5.76 0.37 -14.02
N ALA A 349 5.42 -0.38 -15.06
CA ALA A 349 5.71 0.02 -16.42
C ALA A 349 4.92 1.26 -16.85
N ARG A 350 3.64 1.34 -16.49
CA ARG A 350 2.79 2.50 -16.75
C ARG A 350 3.32 3.76 -16.08
N ALA A 351 3.92 3.65 -14.92
CA ALA A 351 4.53 4.78 -14.23
C ALA A 351 5.68 5.41 -15.04
N LEU A 352 6.51 4.59 -15.70
CA LEU A 352 7.55 5.08 -16.60
C LEU A 352 6.98 5.64 -17.90
N ASP A 353 5.89 5.08 -18.44
CA ASP A 353 5.20 5.63 -19.61
C ASP A 353 4.60 7.02 -19.27
N ALA A 354 4.01 7.20 -18.07
CA ALA A 354 3.46 8.47 -17.62
C ALA A 354 4.54 9.55 -17.40
N ASP A 355 5.67 9.16 -16.78
CA ASP A 355 6.85 10.03 -16.68
C ASP A 355 7.33 10.50 -18.04
N LEU A 356 7.57 9.56 -18.96
CA LEU A 356 8.05 9.88 -20.32
C LEU A 356 7.10 10.83 -21.04
N TYR A 357 5.79 10.61 -20.95
CA TYR A 357 4.80 11.47 -21.57
C TYR A 357 4.80 12.88 -20.97
N ALA A 358 4.79 12.98 -19.64
CA ALA A 358 4.83 14.28 -18.95
C ALA A 358 6.13 15.05 -19.24
N SER A 359 7.26 14.34 -19.31
CA SER A 359 8.58 14.93 -19.61
C SER A 359 8.69 15.53 -21.02
N PHE A 360 7.90 15.05 -21.98
CA PHE A 360 7.84 15.64 -23.33
C PHE A 360 6.97 16.89 -23.41
N SER A 361 6.16 17.16 -22.38
CA SER A 361 5.32 18.35 -22.29
C SER A 361 6.01 19.46 -21.49
N ASP A 362 5.40 20.63 -21.47
CA ASP A 362 5.77 21.72 -20.56
C ASP A 362 5.14 21.58 -19.15
N GLY A 363 4.37 20.51 -18.91
CA GLY A 363 3.63 20.25 -17.68
C GLY A 363 2.25 20.90 -17.63
N HIS A 364 1.85 21.68 -18.64
CA HIS A 364 0.50 22.24 -18.70
C HIS A 364 -0.51 21.22 -19.23
N HIS A 365 -1.62 21.03 -18.49
CA HIS A 365 -2.71 20.12 -18.83
C HIS A 365 -4.03 20.59 -18.24
N SER A 366 -5.15 20.01 -18.69
CA SER A 366 -6.49 20.54 -18.40
C SER A 366 -7.13 19.95 -17.15
N VAL A 367 -6.73 18.75 -16.73
CA VAL A 367 -7.29 18.03 -15.57
C VAL A 367 -6.22 17.93 -14.51
N SER A 368 -6.40 18.58 -13.36
CA SER A 368 -5.41 18.53 -12.28
C SER A 368 -5.43 17.21 -11.51
N PHE A 369 -4.30 16.87 -10.88
CA PHE A 369 -4.21 15.72 -9.97
C PHE A 369 -5.28 15.76 -8.87
N ASP A 370 -5.52 16.92 -8.27
CA ASP A 370 -6.56 17.10 -7.24
C ASP A 370 -7.95 16.73 -7.77
N ARG A 371 -8.25 17.07 -9.03
CA ARG A 371 -9.52 16.70 -9.67
C ARG A 371 -9.62 15.19 -9.88
N VAL A 372 -8.54 14.53 -10.29
CA VAL A 372 -8.52 13.08 -10.45
C VAL A 372 -8.70 12.37 -9.09
N VAL A 373 -8.11 12.89 -8.02
CA VAL A 373 -8.30 12.38 -6.65
C VAL A 373 -9.78 12.50 -6.23
N GLU A 374 -10.43 13.63 -6.51
CA GLU A 374 -11.87 13.82 -6.24
C GLU A 374 -12.72 12.81 -7.03
N VAL A 375 -12.42 12.64 -8.34
CA VAL A 375 -13.14 11.69 -9.22
C VAL A 375 -12.91 10.26 -8.72
N MET A 376 -11.70 9.91 -8.31
CA MET A 376 -11.41 8.59 -7.72
C MET A 376 -12.26 8.32 -6.48
N ARG A 377 -12.39 9.31 -5.58
CA ARG A 377 -13.25 9.21 -4.40
C ARG A 377 -14.72 8.96 -4.79
N GLN A 378 -15.23 9.73 -5.75
CA GLN A 378 -16.61 9.58 -6.26
C GLN A 378 -16.81 8.21 -6.93
N THR A 379 -15.93 7.84 -7.86
CA THR A 379 -15.97 6.55 -8.55
C THR A 379 -15.90 5.38 -7.56
N GLY A 380 -15.05 5.50 -6.53
CA GLY A 380 -14.96 4.53 -5.46
C GLY A 380 -16.26 4.39 -4.68
N HIS A 381 -16.95 5.50 -4.40
CA HIS A 381 -18.27 5.47 -3.77
C HIS A 381 -19.30 4.77 -4.67
N ASP A 382 -19.28 5.05 -5.97
CA ASP A 382 -20.26 4.55 -6.95
C ASP A 382 -20.01 3.08 -7.35
N LEU A 383 -18.80 2.54 -7.13
CA LEU A 383 -18.53 1.12 -7.33
C LEU A 383 -19.41 0.27 -6.41
N PRO A 384 -20.14 -0.73 -6.96
CA PRO A 384 -20.86 -1.69 -6.14
C PRO A 384 -19.95 -2.39 -5.11
N SER A 385 -20.48 -2.65 -3.92
CA SER A 385 -19.73 -3.34 -2.84
C SER A 385 -19.14 -4.68 -3.28
N LEU A 386 -19.79 -5.34 -4.23
CA LEU A 386 -19.35 -6.59 -4.86
C LEU A 386 -17.92 -6.50 -5.47
N TYR A 387 -17.46 -5.31 -5.84
CA TYR A 387 -16.16 -5.06 -6.45
C TYR A 387 -15.16 -4.41 -5.50
N LYS A 388 -15.41 -4.47 -4.19
CA LYS A 388 -14.61 -3.83 -3.14
C LYS A 388 -14.10 -4.86 -2.13
N GLU A 389 -13.12 -5.67 -2.54
CA GLU A 389 -12.40 -6.63 -1.69
C GLU A 389 -13.29 -7.72 -1.03
N THR A 390 -14.42 -8.07 -1.66
CA THR A 390 -15.32 -9.11 -1.15
C THR A 390 -14.97 -10.50 -1.65
N SER A 391 -14.26 -10.62 -2.75
CA SER A 391 -13.98 -11.89 -3.45
C SER A 391 -15.25 -12.65 -3.94
N GLU A 392 -16.37 -11.94 -4.02
CA GLU A 392 -17.66 -12.51 -4.47
C GLU A 392 -18.02 -12.12 -5.91
N GLY A 393 -17.37 -11.09 -6.44
CA GLY A 393 -17.59 -10.52 -7.77
C GLY A 393 -16.38 -10.52 -8.67
N GLY A 394 -16.53 -9.92 -9.84
CA GLY A 394 -15.44 -9.70 -10.78
C GLY A 394 -14.68 -10.97 -11.15
N LEU A 395 -13.36 -10.91 -11.12
CA LEU A 395 -12.48 -12.05 -11.44
C LEU A 395 -12.60 -13.21 -10.44
N ALA A 396 -13.01 -12.94 -9.21
CA ALA A 396 -13.19 -13.96 -8.19
C ALA A 396 -14.44 -14.82 -8.43
N LYS A 397 -15.43 -14.28 -9.16
CA LYS A 397 -16.70 -14.96 -9.39
C LYS A 397 -16.52 -16.23 -10.23
N GLY A 398 -16.94 -17.36 -9.65
CA GLY A 398 -16.90 -18.67 -10.33
C GLY A 398 -15.52 -19.33 -10.33
N PHE A 399 -14.49 -18.68 -9.78
CA PHE A 399 -13.20 -19.32 -9.55
C PHE A 399 -13.31 -20.20 -8.29
N LYS A 400 -13.46 -21.49 -8.50
CA LYS A 400 -13.35 -22.49 -7.44
C LYS A 400 -11.90 -22.99 -7.47
N GLY A 401 -11.13 -22.64 -6.43
CA GLY A 401 -9.79 -23.22 -6.27
C GLY A 401 -9.94 -24.75 -6.30
N GLU A 402 -9.27 -25.39 -7.26
CA GLU A 402 -9.19 -26.84 -7.33
C GLU A 402 -8.20 -27.37 -6.28
#